data_5bb82656bd0f11060b53cd3731c33fa9
#
_entry.id   5bb82656bd0f11060b53cd3731c33fa9
#
_cell.length_a   1.000
_cell.length_b   1.000
_cell.length_c   1.000
_cell.angle_alpha   90.00
_cell.angle_beta   90.00
_cell.angle_gamma   90.00
#
_symmetry.space_group_name_H-M   'P 1'
#
loop_
_entity.id
_entity.type
_entity.pdbx_description
1 polymer ?
#
loop_
_entity_poly.entity_id
_entity_poly.type
_entity_poly.pdbx_seq_one_letter_code
_entity_poly.pdbx_strand_id
1 'polypeptide(L)'
;MFNLNNKGQSLVMFVLIIPIFLLIITLIYDVANAIYEKDRLSNTIWIAIDYGLDNINDITKEELNDMIISNVDGLNYIDVIVNDNEIVVKASKKVKGIIGKMFHFELTTINCNYKGKLIDDKKEIERIVWLWQVKL
;
A
#
# COMPACT_ATOMS: atom_id res chain seq x y z
N MET A 1 8.68 55.07 -10.31
CA MET A 1 9.34 54.40 -9.17
C MET A 1 8.25 53.97 -8.18
N PHE A 2 7.90 52.71 -8.20
CA PHE A 2 6.86 52.19 -7.29
C PHE A 2 7.49 52.06 -5.90
N ASN A 3 7.17 52.98 -5.04
CA ASN A 3 7.48 52.90 -3.61
C ASN A 3 6.47 51.92 -2.97
N LEU A 4 6.70 50.64 -3.17
CA LEU A 4 5.91 49.58 -2.50
C LEU A 4 6.21 49.65 -1.01
N ASN A 5 5.30 50.23 -0.30
CA ASN A 5 5.29 50.26 1.16
C ASN A 5 5.50 48.82 1.65
N ASN A 6 6.39 48.55 2.59
CA ASN A 6 6.74 47.22 3.10
C ASN A 6 5.52 46.33 3.45
N LYS A 7 4.37 46.94 3.74
CA LYS A 7 3.10 46.28 3.99
C LYS A 7 2.52 45.60 2.71
N GLY A 8 2.65 46.21 1.54
CA GLY A 8 2.19 45.66 0.27
C GLY A 8 3.09 44.51 -0.19
N GLN A 9 4.38 44.62 0.04
CA GLN A 9 5.34 43.57 -0.31
C GLN A 9 5.11 42.30 0.52
N SER A 10 4.80 42.40 1.81
CA SER A 10 4.45 41.29 2.68
C SER A 10 3.18 40.59 2.21
N LEU A 11 2.16 41.31 1.79
CA LEU A 11 0.92 40.76 1.28
C LEU A 11 1.14 39.92 0.00
N VAL A 12 1.95 40.44 -0.92
CA VAL A 12 2.31 39.71 -2.17
C VAL A 12 3.08 38.42 -1.85
N MET A 13 4.01 38.46 -0.89
CA MET A 13 4.71 37.27 -0.43
C MET A 13 3.75 36.22 0.15
N PHE A 14 2.78 36.63 0.99
CA PHE A 14 1.80 35.71 1.53
C PHE A 14 0.96 35.01 0.45
N VAL A 15 0.50 35.76 -0.55
CA VAL A 15 -0.29 35.22 -1.67
C VAL A 15 0.50 34.20 -2.49
N LEU A 16 1.82 34.36 -2.60
CA LEU A 16 2.69 33.41 -3.30
C LEU A 16 3.07 32.18 -2.45
N ILE A 17 3.24 32.37 -1.14
CA ILE A 17 3.68 31.30 -0.22
C ILE A 17 2.56 30.36 0.13
N ILE A 18 1.32 30.85 0.34
CA ILE A 18 0.17 30.02 0.74
C ILE A 18 -0.08 28.84 -0.23
N PRO A 19 -0.13 29.03 -1.56
CA PRO A 19 -0.32 27.91 -2.49
C PRO A 19 0.78 26.86 -2.39
N ILE A 20 2.02 27.28 -2.16
CA ILE A 20 3.16 26.37 -2.00
C ILE A 20 2.99 25.53 -0.72
N PHE A 21 2.60 26.13 0.40
CA PHE A 21 2.32 25.39 1.63
C PHE A 21 1.17 24.39 1.46
N LEU A 22 0.09 24.78 0.78
CA LEU A 22 -1.03 23.88 0.51
C LEU A 22 -0.60 22.68 -0.35
N LEU A 23 0.26 22.90 -1.33
CA LEU A 23 0.81 21.83 -2.15
C LEU A 23 1.68 20.87 -1.33
N ILE A 24 2.53 21.37 -0.46
CA ILE A 24 3.35 20.54 0.44
C ILE A 24 2.47 19.71 1.37
N ILE A 25 1.47 20.32 2.00
CA ILE A 25 0.54 19.62 2.90
C ILE A 25 -0.19 18.50 2.15
N THR A 26 -0.66 18.75 0.94
CA THR A 26 -1.34 17.76 0.11
C THR A 26 -0.43 16.60 -0.25
N LEU A 27 0.83 16.89 -0.54
CA LEU A 27 1.83 15.87 -0.87
C LEU A 27 2.14 14.98 0.36
N ILE A 28 2.27 15.57 1.53
CA ILE A 28 2.44 14.82 2.79
C ILE A 28 1.23 13.91 3.05
N TYR A 29 0.02 14.43 2.84
CA TYR A 29 -1.20 13.64 2.98
C TYR A 29 -1.22 12.44 2.03
N ASP A 30 -0.87 12.63 0.76
CA ASP A 30 -0.86 11.57 -0.24
C ASP A 30 0.16 10.47 0.10
N VAL A 31 1.34 10.84 0.59
CA VAL A 31 2.35 9.88 1.06
C VAL A 31 1.85 9.11 2.28
N ALA A 32 1.28 9.80 3.26
CA ALA A 32 0.73 9.17 4.46
C ALA A 32 -0.40 8.19 4.12
N ASN A 33 -1.28 8.55 3.20
CA ASN A 33 -2.34 7.68 2.72
C ASN A 33 -1.79 6.44 2.00
N ALA A 34 -0.74 6.58 1.20
CA ALA A 34 -0.09 5.44 0.54
C ALA A 34 0.53 4.47 1.55
N ILE A 35 1.17 4.98 2.60
CA ILE A 35 1.72 4.16 3.69
C ILE A 35 0.59 3.43 4.42
N TYR A 36 -0.48 4.12 4.77
CA TYR A 36 -1.65 3.53 5.44
C TYR A 36 -2.26 2.38 4.64
N GLU A 37 -2.48 2.58 3.35
CA GLU A 37 -3.03 1.54 2.46
C GLU A 37 -2.09 0.34 2.32
N LYS A 38 -0.79 0.58 2.31
CA LYS A 38 0.22 -0.48 2.29
C LYS A 38 0.19 -1.30 3.58
N ASP A 39 0.12 -0.64 4.72
CA ASP A 39 0.08 -1.33 6.02
C ASP A 39 -1.22 -2.11 6.18
N ARG A 40 -2.34 -1.56 5.75
CA ARG A 40 -3.63 -2.24 5.74
C ARG A 40 -3.61 -3.50 4.88
N LEU A 41 -3.10 -3.41 3.66
CA LEU A 41 -2.96 -4.57 2.76
C LEU A 41 -2.01 -5.61 3.36
N SER A 42 -0.87 -5.18 3.85
CA SER A 42 0.14 -6.02 4.49
C SER A 42 -0.42 -6.79 5.68
N ASN A 43 -1.11 -6.11 6.59
CA ASN A 43 -1.72 -6.72 7.77
C ASN A 43 -2.84 -7.72 7.39
N THR A 44 -3.65 -7.38 6.40
CA THR A 44 -4.71 -8.29 5.92
C THR A 44 -4.12 -9.57 5.35
N ILE A 45 -3.06 -9.47 4.53
CA ILE A 45 -2.37 -10.64 3.98
C ILE A 45 -1.72 -11.47 5.08
N TRP A 46 -1.07 -10.81 6.04
CA TRP A 46 -0.42 -11.50 7.15
C TRP A 46 -1.43 -12.31 7.98
N ILE A 47 -2.58 -11.71 8.33
CA ILE A 47 -3.66 -12.37 9.07
C ILE A 47 -4.24 -13.54 8.26
N ALA A 48 -4.44 -13.36 6.96
CA ALA A 48 -4.95 -14.42 6.09
C ALA A 48 -3.99 -15.61 6.02
N ILE A 49 -2.69 -15.35 5.90
CA ILE A 49 -1.67 -16.40 5.91
C ILE A 49 -1.61 -17.10 7.26
N ASP A 50 -1.63 -16.35 8.37
CA ASP A 50 -1.60 -16.92 9.72
C ASP A 50 -2.79 -17.84 9.96
N TYR A 51 -4.00 -17.40 9.59
CA TYR A 51 -5.20 -18.22 9.64
C TYR A 51 -5.10 -19.44 8.71
N GLY A 52 -4.62 -19.26 7.49
CA GLY A 52 -4.47 -20.34 6.52
C GLY A 52 -3.48 -21.40 6.98
N LEU A 53 -2.39 -21.03 7.65
CA LEU A 53 -1.43 -21.97 8.21
C LEU A 53 -2.02 -22.77 9.38
N ASP A 54 -2.90 -22.18 10.19
CA ASP A 54 -3.61 -22.91 11.26
C ASP A 54 -4.59 -23.95 10.70
N ASN A 55 -5.10 -23.72 9.49
CA ASN A 55 -6.08 -24.58 8.82
C ASN A 55 -5.54 -25.17 7.51
N ILE A 56 -4.24 -25.39 7.42
CA ILE A 56 -3.54 -25.74 6.16
C ILE A 56 -4.12 -26.96 5.45
N ASN A 57 -4.69 -27.91 6.19
CA ASN A 57 -5.25 -29.13 5.63
C ASN A 57 -6.66 -28.94 5.03
N ASP A 58 -7.36 -27.92 5.46
CA ASP A 58 -8.78 -27.67 5.12
C ASP A 58 -8.98 -26.42 4.28
N ILE A 59 -8.04 -25.46 4.34
CA ILE A 59 -8.16 -24.17 3.70
C ILE A 59 -8.01 -24.27 2.18
N THR A 60 -8.86 -23.55 1.44
CA THR A 60 -8.79 -23.46 0.00
C THR A 60 -8.20 -22.13 -0.45
N LYS A 61 -7.66 -22.11 -1.68
CA LYS A 61 -7.18 -20.90 -2.31
C LYS A 61 -8.29 -19.83 -2.43
N GLU A 62 -9.49 -20.26 -2.81
CA GLU A 62 -10.66 -19.42 -2.98
C GLU A 62 -11.07 -18.75 -1.68
N GLU A 63 -11.05 -19.48 -0.59
CA GLU A 63 -11.43 -18.98 0.74
C GLU A 63 -10.47 -17.90 1.25
N LEU A 64 -9.16 -18.12 1.09
CA LEU A 64 -8.14 -17.10 1.39
C LEU A 64 -8.27 -15.87 0.51
N ASN A 65 -8.54 -16.09 -0.77
CA ASN A 65 -8.74 -15.00 -1.72
C ASN A 65 -9.95 -14.14 -1.33
N ASP A 66 -11.07 -14.75 -1.03
CA ASP A 66 -12.29 -14.06 -0.59
C ASP A 66 -12.09 -13.33 0.74
N MET A 67 -11.34 -13.92 1.66
CA MET A 67 -10.98 -13.28 2.93
C MET A 67 -10.18 -12.00 2.72
N ILE A 68 -9.23 -12.00 1.80
CA ILE A 68 -8.42 -10.81 1.50
C ILE A 68 -9.24 -9.76 0.76
N ILE A 69 -10.00 -10.15 -0.27
CA ILE A 69 -10.80 -9.23 -1.08
C ILE A 69 -11.90 -8.56 -0.25
N SER A 70 -12.51 -9.28 0.68
CA SER A 70 -13.57 -8.70 1.54
C SER A 70 -13.04 -7.65 2.53
N ASN A 71 -11.75 -7.68 2.85
CA ASN A 71 -11.13 -6.77 3.81
C ASN A 71 -10.33 -5.61 3.17
N VAL A 72 -10.02 -5.72 1.89
CA VAL A 72 -9.27 -4.68 1.16
C VAL A 72 -9.93 -4.36 -0.17
N ASP A 73 -10.47 -3.15 -0.25
CA ASP A 73 -11.10 -2.67 -1.48
C ASP A 73 -10.07 -2.24 -2.54
N GLY A 74 -10.42 -2.40 -3.80
CA GLY A 74 -9.67 -1.83 -4.92
C GLY A 74 -8.34 -2.50 -5.20
N LEU A 75 -8.22 -3.80 -4.97
CA LEU A 75 -7.09 -4.60 -5.41
C LEU A 75 -7.06 -4.65 -6.94
N ASN A 76 -5.88 -4.42 -7.51
CA ASN A 76 -5.64 -4.56 -8.94
C ASN A 76 -5.21 -5.97 -9.32
N TYR A 77 -4.51 -6.62 -8.41
CA TYR A 77 -3.99 -7.97 -8.60
C TYR A 77 -3.94 -8.70 -7.27
N ILE A 78 -4.31 -9.95 -7.27
CA ILE A 78 -4.13 -10.89 -6.16
C ILE A 78 -3.84 -12.29 -6.72
N ASP A 79 -2.86 -12.94 -6.16
CA ASP A 79 -2.52 -14.32 -6.44
C ASP A 79 -2.23 -15.03 -5.11
N VAL A 80 -2.95 -16.12 -4.88
CA VAL A 80 -2.84 -16.94 -3.68
C VAL A 80 -2.42 -18.34 -4.11
N ILE A 81 -1.36 -18.86 -3.54
CA ILE A 81 -0.86 -20.21 -3.75
C ILE A 81 -0.87 -20.92 -2.41
N VAL A 82 -1.57 -22.04 -2.34
CA VAL A 82 -1.65 -22.91 -1.16
C VAL A 82 -1.01 -24.24 -1.50
N ASN A 83 0.01 -24.61 -0.77
CA ASN A 83 0.67 -25.91 -0.82
C ASN A 83 0.57 -26.58 0.55
N ASP A 84 0.99 -27.84 0.66
CA ASP A 84 0.83 -28.64 1.88
C ASP A 84 1.38 -28.00 3.17
N ASN A 85 2.48 -27.24 3.07
CA ASN A 85 3.13 -26.58 4.22
C ASN A 85 3.46 -25.10 3.97
N GLU A 86 2.93 -24.54 2.89
CA GLU A 86 3.33 -23.21 2.46
C GLU A 86 2.16 -22.45 1.84
N ILE A 87 2.01 -21.19 2.22
CA ILE A 87 1.06 -20.28 1.62
C ILE A 87 1.82 -19.06 1.10
N VAL A 88 1.61 -18.71 -0.16
CA VAL A 88 2.18 -17.52 -0.78
C VAL A 88 1.05 -16.62 -1.25
N VAL A 89 1.10 -15.37 -0.84
CA VAL A 89 0.14 -14.35 -1.29
C VAL A 89 0.89 -13.18 -1.91
N LYS A 90 0.48 -12.84 -3.12
CA LYS A 90 0.97 -11.67 -3.86
C LYS A 90 -0.21 -10.78 -4.17
N ALA A 91 -0.15 -9.54 -3.78
CA ALA A 91 -1.21 -8.59 -4.06
C ALA A 91 -0.65 -7.23 -4.44
N SER A 92 -1.36 -6.54 -5.32
CA SER A 92 -1.06 -5.16 -5.68
C SER A 92 -2.30 -4.29 -5.65
N LYS A 93 -2.11 -3.04 -5.24
CA LYS A 93 -3.15 -2.01 -5.19
C LYS A 93 -2.58 -0.70 -5.70
N LYS A 94 -3.34 -0.02 -6.56
CA LYS A 94 -3.03 1.34 -7.00
C LYS A 94 -3.64 2.35 -6.03
N VAL A 95 -2.81 3.23 -5.51
CA VAL A 95 -3.25 4.30 -4.61
C VAL A 95 -3.32 5.60 -5.38
N LYS A 96 -4.50 6.22 -5.38
CA LYS A 96 -4.74 7.52 -5.97
C LYS A 96 -4.75 8.56 -4.86
N GLY A 97 -3.77 9.46 -4.90
CA GLY A 97 -3.74 10.62 -4.02
C GLY A 97 -4.58 11.79 -4.55
N ILE A 98 -4.65 12.86 -3.78
CA ILE A 98 -5.33 14.10 -4.17
C ILE A 98 -4.62 14.71 -5.38
N ILE A 99 -3.29 14.78 -5.35
CA ILE A 99 -2.47 15.28 -6.46
C ILE A 99 -2.66 14.42 -7.70
N GLY A 100 -2.66 13.09 -7.54
CA GLY A 100 -2.90 12.16 -8.64
C GLY A 100 -4.27 12.33 -9.28
N LYS A 101 -5.31 12.61 -8.48
CA LYS A 101 -6.66 12.90 -9.00
C LYS A 101 -6.72 14.23 -9.75
N MET A 102 -6.02 15.26 -9.26
CA MET A 102 -6.00 16.58 -9.90
C MET A 102 -5.27 16.57 -11.25
N PHE A 103 -4.17 15.86 -11.34
CA PHE A 103 -3.31 15.83 -12.54
C PHE A 103 -3.47 14.56 -13.39
N HIS A 104 -4.45 13.70 -13.08
CA HIS A 104 -4.76 12.47 -13.80
C HIS A 104 -3.59 11.48 -13.93
N PHE A 105 -2.73 11.39 -12.93
CA PHE A 105 -1.69 10.38 -12.86
C PHE A 105 -1.82 9.50 -11.61
N GLU A 106 -1.25 8.29 -11.66
CA GLU A 106 -1.22 7.37 -10.54
C GLU A 106 0.00 7.67 -9.67
N LEU A 107 -0.20 7.93 -8.39
CA LEU A 107 0.89 8.27 -7.47
C LEU A 107 1.80 7.10 -7.21
N THR A 108 1.25 5.93 -6.91
CA THR A 108 2.04 4.76 -6.61
C THR A 108 1.23 3.47 -6.70
N THR A 109 1.92 2.40 -7.04
CA THR A 109 1.41 1.04 -6.92
C THR A 109 2.05 0.38 -5.71
N ILE A 110 1.22 -0.13 -4.80
CA ILE A 110 1.66 -0.87 -3.63
C ILE A 110 1.70 -2.34 -3.97
N ASN A 111 2.83 -2.98 -3.71
CA ASN A 111 3.01 -4.42 -3.86
C ASN A 111 3.30 -5.03 -2.49
N CYS A 112 2.51 -6.02 -2.11
CA CYS A 112 2.68 -6.78 -0.89
C CYS A 112 2.74 -8.26 -1.24
N ASN A 113 3.89 -8.86 -1.00
CA ASN A 113 4.15 -10.27 -1.24
C ASN A 113 4.63 -10.91 0.05
N TYR A 114 3.91 -11.92 0.51
CA TYR A 114 4.22 -12.64 1.74
C TYR A 114 4.18 -14.13 1.50
N LYS A 115 5.02 -14.80 2.26
CA LYS A 115 5.15 -16.24 2.27
C LYS A 115 5.09 -16.73 3.70
N GLY A 116 4.17 -17.62 3.97
CA GLY A 116 4.10 -18.33 5.24
C GLY A 116 4.47 -19.80 5.06
N LYS A 117 5.25 -20.32 5.99
CA LYS A 117 5.62 -21.74 6.06
C LYS A 117 5.31 -22.30 7.43
N LEU A 118 4.94 -23.57 7.45
CA LEU A 118 4.84 -24.35 8.66
C LEU A 118 6.05 -25.28 8.74
N ILE A 119 6.96 -25.05 9.73
CA ILE A 119 8.16 -25.82 9.96
C ILE A 119 8.12 -26.32 11.40
N ASP A 120 8.07 -27.64 11.61
CA ASP A 120 8.01 -28.27 12.93
C ASP A 120 6.94 -27.66 13.85
N ASP A 121 5.71 -27.50 13.34
CA ASP A 121 4.56 -26.87 14.00
C ASP A 121 4.78 -25.37 14.37
N LYS A 122 5.80 -24.73 13.82
CA LYS A 122 6.03 -23.30 13.97
C LYS A 122 5.71 -22.57 12.67
N LYS A 123 4.98 -21.50 12.80
CA LYS A 123 4.66 -20.61 11.68
C LYS A 123 5.78 -19.61 11.45
N GLU A 124 6.29 -19.55 10.25
CA GLU A 124 7.22 -18.51 9.79
C GLU A 124 6.55 -17.75 8.66
N ILE A 125 6.30 -16.46 8.89
CA ILE A 125 5.71 -15.58 7.88
C ILE A 125 6.74 -14.52 7.54
N GLU A 126 7.16 -14.46 6.30
CA GLU A 126 8.15 -13.52 5.81
C GLU A 126 7.65 -12.72 4.62
N ARG A 127 8.13 -11.50 4.52
CA ARG A 127 7.89 -10.66 3.35
C ARG A 127 8.86 -11.04 2.24
N ILE A 128 8.33 -11.29 1.05
CA ILE A 128 9.16 -11.57 -0.12
C ILE A 128 9.57 -10.24 -0.74
N VAL A 129 10.87 -9.96 -0.78
CA VAL A 129 11.46 -8.80 -1.47
C VAL A 129 11.82 -9.21 -2.89
N TRP A 130 11.08 -8.71 -3.84
CA TRP A 130 10.94 -9.26 -5.20
C TRP A 130 12.00 -8.91 -6.21
N LEU A 131 12.90 -7.98 -5.95
CA LEU A 131 13.80 -7.44 -6.96
C LEU A 131 14.76 -8.48 -7.57
N TRP A 132 14.97 -9.58 -6.88
CA TRP A 132 15.99 -10.58 -7.23
C TRP A 132 15.42 -11.87 -7.82
N GLN A 133 14.14 -12.13 -7.60
CA GLN A 133 13.52 -13.42 -7.92
C GLN A 133 12.80 -13.45 -9.25
N VAL A 134 12.61 -12.32 -9.87
CA VAL A 134 11.96 -12.20 -11.19
C VAL A 134 12.87 -12.69 -12.33
N LYS A 135 14.13 -12.90 -12.06
CA LYS A 135 15.12 -13.36 -13.07
C LYS A 135 15.22 -14.87 -13.23
N LEU A 136 14.55 -15.57 -12.41
CA LEU A 136 14.62 -17.02 -12.41
C LEU A 136 13.27 -17.65 -12.69
#